data_df361a49389f810c346cf6f40ad1fb35
#
_entry.id   df361a49389f810c346cf6f40ad1fb35
#
_cell.length_a   1.000
_cell.length_b   1.000
_cell.length_c   1.000
_cell.angle_alpha   90.00
_cell.angle_beta   90.00
_cell.angle_gamma   90.00
#
_symmetry.space_group_name_H-M   'P 1'
#
loop_
_entity.id
_entity.type
_entity.pdbx_description
1 polymer ?
#
loop_
_entity_poly.entity_id
_entity_poly.type
_entity_poly.pdbx_seq_one_letter_code
_entity_poly.pdbx_strand_id
1 'polypeptide(L)'
;MKTLDRLFRAVPGCICVFLLTSAHAQQSIPKAFIDGTGPGWIALNEEYFVNVNCDTNTWTWTNGMVRCTGKPVGVIRSKKLHTNFEMVAQWRHLQPAGNSGVFLWATPESIKALEAGKGRLPTGIEVQVLDHGYVEQYEKRSKKKADWFTTNGDVFPTGSTTMKPFAPVSPDGRRSFPSKNLSKGIGEWNHYYIRAINGEVRLWVNGEEVSGGTDIRPATGYLCLESEGAPIEFRELRLRELP
;
A
#
# COMPACT_ATOMS: atom_id res chain seq x y z
N MET A 1 18.28 13.69 97.71
CA MET A 1 18.72 14.33 96.49
C MET A 1 19.00 13.22 95.47
N LYS A 2 18.10 13.01 94.53
CA LYS A 2 18.22 12.03 93.46
C LYS A 2 18.03 12.73 92.13
N THR A 3 19.08 12.82 91.35
CA THR A 3 19.09 13.37 89.96
C THR A 3 18.49 12.37 89.02
N LEU A 4 17.51 12.85 88.20
CA LEU A 4 16.85 12.09 87.16
C LEU A 4 17.57 12.39 85.81
N ASP A 5 18.25 11.38 85.30
CA ASP A 5 18.78 11.42 83.92
C ASP A 5 17.65 11.07 82.91
N ARG A 6 17.38 11.98 81.97
CA ARG A 6 16.50 11.78 80.88
C ARG A 6 17.33 11.35 79.65
N LEU A 7 17.15 10.10 79.24
CA LEU A 7 17.62 9.58 77.97
C LEU A 7 16.77 10.12 76.84
N PHE A 8 17.35 10.88 75.91
CA PHE A 8 16.77 11.19 74.60
C PHE A 8 17.05 10.03 73.68
N ARG A 9 16.01 9.31 73.23
CA ARG A 9 16.06 8.37 72.14
C ARG A 9 15.90 9.14 70.79
N ALA A 10 16.94 9.15 69.98
CA ALA A 10 16.89 9.62 68.62
C ALA A 10 16.19 8.57 67.73
N VAL A 11 15.12 8.97 67.04
CA VAL A 11 14.44 8.18 66.01
C VAL A 11 15.12 8.50 64.69
N PRO A 12 15.64 7.51 63.94
CA PRO A 12 16.17 7.76 62.60
C PRO A 12 15.02 7.98 61.61
N GLY A 13 14.91 9.20 61.12
CA GLY A 13 13.99 9.53 60.01
C GLY A 13 14.45 8.91 58.72
N CYS A 14 13.66 7.99 58.19
CA CYS A 14 13.88 7.41 56.88
C CYS A 14 13.45 8.43 55.82
N ILE A 15 14.39 9.06 55.12
CA ILE A 15 14.14 9.94 53.98
C ILE A 15 13.91 9.07 52.76
N CYS A 16 12.66 8.82 52.41
CA CYS A 16 12.31 8.24 51.10
C CYS A 16 12.51 9.28 49.99
N VAL A 17 13.61 9.15 49.24
CA VAL A 17 13.82 9.93 48.02
C VAL A 17 12.97 9.29 46.93
N PHE A 18 11.84 9.90 46.59
CA PHE A 18 11.07 9.58 45.40
C PHE A 18 11.81 10.09 44.16
N LEU A 19 12.48 9.20 43.46
CA LEU A 19 12.98 9.47 42.12
C LEU A 19 11.78 9.50 41.14
N LEU A 20 11.31 10.71 40.86
CA LEU A 20 10.37 10.97 39.75
C LEU A 20 11.11 10.73 38.43
N THR A 21 11.00 9.54 37.88
CA THR A 21 11.39 9.26 36.48
C THR A 21 10.37 9.92 35.57
N SER A 22 10.71 11.09 35.03
CA SER A 22 9.95 11.70 33.94
C SER A 22 10.02 10.81 32.73
N ALA A 23 9.03 9.99 32.50
CA ALA A 23 8.85 9.32 31.21
C ALA A 23 8.55 10.42 30.18
N HIS A 24 9.57 10.84 29.44
CA HIS A 24 9.35 11.64 28.24
C HIS A 24 8.59 10.76 27.25
N ALA A 25 7.29 10.97 27.18
CA ALA A 25 6.50 10.44 26.07
C ALA A 25 7.11 11.01 24.79
N GLN A 26 7.75 10.16 24.00
CA GLN A 26 8.29 10.52 22.72
C GLN A 26 7.11 10.98 21.84
N GLN A 27 6.99 12.28 21.65
CA GLN A 27 5.92 12.88 20.87
C GLN A 27 6.10 12.39 19.44
N SER A 28 5.21 11.50 19.00
CA SER A 28 5.23 10.99 17.62
C SER A 28 5.08 12.16 16.66
N ILE A 29 6.02 12.32 15.75
CA ILE A 29 5.92 13.32 14.68
C ILE A 29 4.63 13.04 13.91
N PRO A 30 3.75 14.03 13.73
CA PRO A 30 2.52 13.84 12.98
C PRO A 30 2.83 13.33 11.57
N LYS A 31 2.11 12.29 11.12
CA LYS A 31 2.27 11.77 9.77
C LYS A 31 1.81 12.84 8.78
N ALA A 32 2.68 13.16 7.82
CA ALA A 32 2.32 14.03 6.71
C ALA A 32 1.74 13.19 5.57
N PHE A 33 0.46 13.38 5.25
CA PHE A 33 -0.15 12.75 4.09
C PHE A 33 -0.02 13.67 2.87
N ILE A 34 0.45 13.10 1.74
CA ILE A 34 0.30 13.73 0.44
C ILE A 34 -1.06 13.31 -0.08
N ASP A 35 -2.00 14.25 -0.09
CA ASP A 35 -3.41 14.01 -0.43
C ASP A 35 -3.72 14.19 -1.92
N GLY A 36 -2.71 14.54 -2.73
CA GLY A 36 -2.87 14.77 -4.15
C GLY A 36 -3.62 16.07 -4.49
N THR A 37 -3.61 17.04 -3.60
CA THR A 37 -4.15 18.39 -3.87
C THR A 37 -3.03 19.37 -4.23
N GLY A 38 -3.39 20.49 -4.85
CA GLY A 38 -2.46 21.54 -5.23
C GLY A 38 -2.04 21.51 -6.72
N PRO A 39 -1.06 22.32 -7.12
CA PRO A 39 -0.69 22.50 -8.52
C PRO A 39 -0.23 21.20 -9.20
N GLY A 40 -0.69 20.98 -10.41
CA GLY A 40 -0.31 19.84 -11.26
C GLY A 40 -1.02 18.52 -10.95
N TRP A 41 -1.75 18.39 -9.84
CA TRP A 41 -2.55 17.23 -9.56
C TRP A 41 -3.88 17.26 -10.32
N ILE A 42 -4.25 16.13 -10.90
CA ILE A 42 -5.53 15.90 -11.59
C ILE A 42 -6.27 14.75 -10.92
N ALA A 43 -7.60 14.85 -10.85
CA ALA A 43 -8.44 13.74 -10.43
C ALA A 43 -8.59 12.73 -11.57
N LEU A 44 -8.49 11.44 -11.24
CA LEU A 44 -8.70 10.35 -12.18
C LEU A 44 -10.14 9.85 -12.04
N ASN A 45 -10.98 10.25 -12.97
CA ASN A 45 -12.39 9.86 -13.05
C ASN A 45 -12.61 8.74 -14.09
N GLU A 46 -13.85 8.37 -14.33
CA GLU A 46 -14.23 7.36 -15.31
C GLU A 46 -13.66 7.65 -16.70
N GLU A 47 -13.66 8.91 -17.12
CA GLU A 47 -13.17 9.32 -18.44
C GLU A 47 -11.66 9.10 -18.62
N TYR A 48 -10.93 8.93 -17.52
CA TYR A 48 -9.49 8.70 -17.55
C TYR A 48 -9.12 7.26 -17.90
N PHE A 49 -10.05 6.33 -17.68
CA PHE A 49 -9.81 4.90 -17.82
C PHE A 49 -10.52 4.30 -19.02
N VAL A 50 -10.01 3.16 -19.47
CA VAL A 50 -10.59 2.30 -20.50
C VAL A 50 -10.63 0.88 -19.96
N ASN A 51 -11.75 0.19 -20.13
CA ASN A 51 -11.85 -1.24 -19.86
C ASN A 51 -10.97 -2.03 -20.83
N VAL A 52 -10.20 -2.99 -20.31
CA VAL A 52 -9.30 -3.83 -21.13
C VAL A 52 -9.93 -5.20 -21.36
N ASN A 53 -10.22 -5.93 -20.29
CA ASN A 53 -10.64 -7.33 -20.36
C ASN A 53 -11.60 -7.72 -19.23
N CYS A 54 -12.35 -6.76 -18.71
CA CYS A 54 -13.40 -6.99 -17.74
C CYS A 54 -14.79 -6.90 -18.39
N ASP A 55 -15.81 -7.41 -17.71
CA ASP A 55 -17.20 -7.21 -18.10
C ASP A 55 -17.63 -5.74 -17.89
N THR A 56 -18.65 -5.30 -18.60
CA THR A 56 -19.13 -3.89 -18.56
C THR A 56 -19.61 -3.46 -17.19
N ASN A 57 -20.02 -4.39 -16.33
CA ASN A 57 -20.51 -4.14 -14.97
C ASN A 57 -19.47 -4.41 -13.87
N THR A 58 -18.22 -4.75 -14.25
CA THR A 58 -17.14 -4.99 -13.29
C THR A 58 -16.76 -3.73 -12.53
N TRP A 59 -16.77 -2.59 -13.22
CA TRP A 59 -16.40 -1.29 -12.68
C TRP A 59 -17.58 -0.33 -12.74
N THR A 60 -17.94 0.27 -11.60
CA THR A 60 -19.04 1.24 -11.50
C THR A 60 -18.54 2.50 -10.82
N TRP A 61 -18.69 3.63 -11.51
CA TRP A 61 -18.29 4.95 -11.01
C TRP A 61 -19.49 5.70 -10.41
N THR A 62 -19.29 6.25 -9.21
CA THR A 62 -20.32 7.04 -8.53
C THR A 62 -19.63 8.09 -7.65
N ASN A 63 -19.92 9.37 -7.91
CA ASN A 63 -19.44 10.49 -7.09
C ASN A 63 -17.93 10.49 -6.82
N GLY A 64 -17.11 10.25 -7.85
CA GLY A 64 -15.65 10.23 -7.74
C GLY A 64 -15.06 8.98 -7.06
N MET A 65 -15.91 8.01 -6.77
CA MET A 65 -15.53 6.68 -6.27
C MET A 65 -15.76 5.64 -7.36
N VAL A 66 -14.86 4.68 -7.48
CA VAL A 66 -15.05 3.50 -8.32
C VAL A 66 -15.15 2.25 -7.47
N ARG A 67 -16.19 1.48 -7.71
CA ARG A 67 -16.40 0.14 -7.14
C ARG A 67 -16.09 -0.91 -8.19
N CYS A 68 -15.28 -1.90 -7.80
CA CYS A 68 -14.98 -3.08 -8.58
C CYS A 68 -15.65 -4.30 -7.95
N THR A 69 -16.23 -5.19 -8.76
CA THR A 69 -16.82 -6.45 -8.28
C THR A 69 -15.76 -7.52 -7.98
N GLY A 70 -14.54 -7.34 -8.50
CA GLY A 70 -13.46 -8.34 -8.43
C GLY A 70 -13.60 -9.48 -9.45
N LYS A 71 -14.57 -9.42 -10.36
CA LYS A 71 -14.82 -10.47 -11.37
C LYS A 71 -15.33 -9.87 -12.68
N PRO A 72 -14.80 -10.38 -13.83
CA PRO A 72 -13.69 -11.33 -13.98
C PRO A 72 -12.37 -10.74 -13.51
N VAL A 73 -11.30 -11.56 -13.44
CA VAL A 73 -9.93 -11.05 -13.26
C VAL A 73 -9.53 -10.29 -14.50
N GLY A 74 -9.09 -9.06 -14.32
CA GLY A 74 -8.73 -8.15 -15.41
C GLY A 74 -8.41 -6.74 -14.90
N VAL A 75 -8.33 -5.80 -15.83
CA VAL A 75 -7.96 -4.42 -15.50
C VAL A 75 -8.76 -3.38 -16.29
N ILE A 76 -8.83 -2.18 -15.69
CA ILE A 76 -9.02 -0.94 -16.45
C ILE A 76 -7.66 -0.23 -16.55
N ARG A 77 -7.38 0.47 -17.65
CA ARG A 77 -6.11 1.20 -17.86
C ARG A 77 -6.35 2.69 -18.12
N SER A 78 -5.35 3.50 -17.83
CA SER A 78 -5.32 4.89 -18.27
C SER A 78 -5.39 5.00 -19.79
N LYS A 79 -5.95 6.10 -20.31
CA LYS A 79 -6.00 6.37 -21.76
C LYS A 79 -4.62 6.68 -22.35
N LYS A 80 -3.70 7.21 -21.56
CA LYS A 80 -2.34 7.58 -21.98
C LYS A 80 -1.27 6.82 -21.19
N LEU A 81 -0.07 6.77 -21.74
CA LEU A 81 1.12 6.26 -21.07
C LEU A 81 1.64 7.30 -20.08
N HIS A 82 2.30 6.82 -19.04
CA HIS A 82 2.96 7.62 -18.00
C HIS A 82 4.41 7.19 -17.86
N THR A 83 5.31 8.15 -17.64
CA THR A 83 6.72 7.91 -17.38
C THR A 83 7.08 8.31 -15.95
N ASN A 84 7.16 9.60 -15.68
CA ASN A 84 7.42 10.11 -14.34
C ASN A 84 6.13 10.68 -13.75
N PHE A 85 5.71 10.20 -12.61
CA PHE A 85 4.49 10.67 -11.98
C PHE A 85 4.44 10.35 -10.49
N GLU A 86 3.56 11.05 -9.82
CA GLU A 86 3.10 10.72 -8.47
C GLU A 86 1.62 10.39 -8.51
N MET A 87 1.18 9.49 -7.66
CA MET A 87 -0.21 9.07 -7.57
C MET A 87 -0.66 8.96 -6.13
N VAL A 88 -1.91 9.35 -5.88
CA VAL A 88 -2.64 9.05 -4.65
C VAL A 88 -3.81 8.15 -4.99
N ALA A 89 -4.03 7.15 -4.14
CA ALA A 89 -5.19 6.27 -4.21
C ALA A 89 -5.65 5.91 -2.79
N GLN A 90 -6.93 6.09 -2.51
CA GLN A 90 -7.53 5.47 -1.32
C GLN A 90 -8.33 4.24 -1.73
N TRP A 91 -8.20 3.17 -0.96
CA TRP A 91 -8.87 1.91 -1.25
C TRP A 91 -9.39 1.23 0.02
N ARG A 92 -10.43 0.40 -0.14
CA ARG A 92 -10.91 -0.50 0.91
C ARG A 92 -11.51 -1.76 0.32
N HIS A 93 -11.17 -2.90 0.88
CA HIS A 93 -11.86 -4.16 0.58
C HIS A 93 -13.21 -4.22 1.28
N LEU A 94 -14.20 -4.81 0.61
CA LEU A 94 -15.57 -4.96 1.13
C LEU A 94 -15.84 -6.37 1.65
N GLN A 95 -14.92 -7.31 1.43
CA GLN A 95 -15.01 -8.69 1.88
C GLN A 95 -13.64 -9.21 2.33
N PRO A 96 -13.61 -10.23 3.24
CA PRO A 96 -12.38 -10.86 3.66
C PRO A 96 -11.59 -11.48 2.49
N ALA A 97 -10.27 -11.47 2.63
CA ALA A 97 -9.33 -12.07 1.69
C ALA A 97 -9.46 -11.50 0.26
N GLY A 98 -9.80 -10.22 0.15
CA GLY A 98 -9.82 -9.51 -1.12
C GLY A 98 -8.42 -9.35 -1.70
N ASN A 99 -8.35 -9.40 -3.04
CA ASN A 99 -7.15 -9.12 -3.82
C ASN A 99 -7.46 -8.06 -4.87
N SER A 100 -6.51 -7.17 -5.08
CA SER A 100 -6.46 -6.14 -6.10
C SER A 100 -5.05 -5.58 -6.19
N GLY A 101 -4.79 -4.70 -7.15
CA GLY A 101 -3.52 -4.04 -7.35
C GLY A 101 -3.63 -2.74 -8.13
N VAL A 102 -2.58 -1.94 -8.02
CA VAL A 102 -2.34 -0.80 -8.89
C VAL A 102 -1.13 -1.13 -9.75
N PHE A 103 -1.33 -1.26 -11.07
CA PHE A 103 -0.22 -1.47 -12.00
C PHE A 103 0.36 -0.14 -12.47
N LEU A 104 1.68 -0.04 -12.40
CA LEU A 104 2.46 1.07 -12.93
C LEU A 104 3.23 0.56 -14.14
N TRP A 105 3.32 1.40 -15.17
CA TRP A 105 4.08 1.10 -16.37
C TRP A 105 3.67 -0.22 -17.04
N ALA A 106 2.36 -0.53 -17.01
CA ALA A 106 1.83 -1.68 -17.74
C ALA A 106 2.14 -1.54 -19.23
N THR A 107 2.84 -2.55 -19.80
CA THR A 107 3.37 -2.43 -21.17
C THR A 107 2.26 -2.44 -22.21
N PRO A 108 2.35 -1.62 -23.28
CA PRO A 108 1.37 -1.62 -24.36
C PRO A 108 1.15 -2.99 -25.00
N GLU A 109 2.22 -3.77 -25.12
CA GLU A 109 2.17 -5.12 -25.70
C GLU A 109 1.34 -6.07 -24.84
N SER A 110 1.51 -6.02 -23.51
CA SER A 110 0.72 -6.84 -22.60
C SER A 110 -0.75 -6.43 -22.59
N ILE A 111 -1.03 -5.13 -22.61
CA ILE A 111 -2.42 -4.61 -22.71
C ILE A 111 -3.07 -5.09 -24.01
N LYS A 112 -2.41 -4.96 -25.15
CA LYS A 112 -2.90 -5.47 -26.42
C LYS A 112 -3.16 -6.99 -26.40
N ALA A 113 -2.32 -7.74 -25.71
CA ALA A 113 -2.53 -9.18 -25.54
C ALA A 113 -3.79 -9.46 -24.70
N LEU A 114 -4.03 -8.72 -23.62
CA LEU A 114 -5.24 -8.84 -22.81
C LEU A 114 -6.50 -8.48 -23.61
N GLU A 115 -6.48 -7.40 -24.38
CA GLU A 115 -7.57 -7.00 -25.28
C GLU A 115 -7.89 -8.08 -26.33
N ALA A 116 -6.89 -8.89 -26.70
CA ALA A 116 -7.03 -10.05 -27.58
C ALA A 116 -7.39 -11.36 -26.85
N GLY A 117 -7.75 -11.28 -25.55
CA GLY A 117 -8.13 -12.44 -24.73
C GLY A 117 -6.95 -13.33 -24.30
N LYS A 118 -5.71 -12.82 -24.38
CA LYS A 118 -4.50 -13.57 -23.99
C LYS A 118 -3.99 -13.12 -22.61
N GLY A 119 -4.14 -13.98 -21.63
CA GLY A 119 -3.76 -13.68 -20.24
C GLY A 119 -4.89 -13.03 -19.45
N ARG A 120 -4.58 -12.60 -18.23
CA ARG A 120 -5.54 -11.96 -17.31
C ARG A 120 -5.06 -10.62 -16.80
N LEU A 121 -3.77 -10.49 -16.50
CA LEU A 121 -3.14 -9.32 -15.89
C LEU A 121 -1.96 -8.83 -16.75
N PRO A 122 -1.63 -7.53 -16.69
CA PRO A 122 -0.59 -6.96 -17.52
C PRO A 122 0.82 -7.28 -17.01
N THR A 123 1.80 -7.02 -17.87
CA THR A 123 3.21 -6.95 -17.53
C THR A 123 3.55 -5.52 -17.09
N GLY A 124 4.13 -5.33 -15.92
CA GLY A 124 4.46 -4.02 -15.35
C GLY A 124 4.97 -4.13 -13.92
N ILE A 125 4.85 -3.08 -13.14
CA ILE A 125 5.05 -3.11 -11.69
C ILE A 125 3.69 -3.13 -11.01
N GLU A 126 3.48 -4.09 -10.13
CA GLU A 126 2.29 -4.15 -9.31
C GLU A 126 2.57 -3.62 -7.89
N VAL A 127 1.74 -2.69 -7.46
CA VAL A 127 1.62 -2.26 -6.08
C VAL A 127 0.42 -3.00 -5.51
N GLN A 128 0.70 -3.98 -4.67
CA GLN A 128 -0.28 -4.93 -4.14
C GLN A 128 -1.31 -4.26 -3.22
N VAL A 129 -2.55 -4.69 -3.36
CA VAL A 129 -3.69 -4.29 -2.52
C VAL A 129 -4.38 -5.55 -2.01
N LEU A 130 -3.92 -6.09 -0.89
CA LEU A 130 -4.48 -7.30 -0.27
C LEU A 130 -5.18 -7.01 1.05
N ASP A 131 -6.29 -7.72 1.30
CA ASP A 131 -6.88 -7.82 2.64
C ASP A 131 -6.07 -8.76 3.54
N HIS A 132 -6.03 -8.48 4.85
CA HIS A 132 -5.28 -9.25 5.83
C HIS A 132 -5.67 -10.73 5.87
N GLY A 133 -6.93 -11.06 5.64
CA GLY A 133 -7.42 -12.44 5.60
C GLY A 133 -6.93 -13.26 4.40
N TYR A 134 -6.27 -12.63 3.43
CA TYR A 134 -5.79 -13.35 2.24
C TYR A 134 -4.73 -14.40 2.56
N VAL A 135 -3.86 -14.15 3.54
CA VAL A 135 -2.83 -15.11 4.01
C VAL A 135 -3.49 -16.41 4.45
N GLU A 136 -4.43 -16.34 5.39
CA GLU A 136 -5.12 -17.52 5.91
C GLU A 136 -5.87 -18.27 4.80
N GLN A 137 -6.58 -17.54 3.94
CA GLN A 137 -7.31 -18.15 2.82
C GLN A 137 -6.35 -18.85 1.83
N TYR A 138 -5.20 -18.21 1.51
CA TYR A 138 -4.19 -18.79 0.65
C TYR A 138 -3.64 -20.08 1.24
N GLU A 139 -3.20 -20.08 2.49
CA GLU A 139 -2.63 -21.25 3.17
C GLU A 139 -3.65 -22.39 3.29
N LYS A 140 -4.91 -22.06 3.62
CA LYS A 140 -6.00 -23.05 3.67
C LYS A 140 -6.25 -23.71 2.32
N ARG A 141 -6.25 -22.93 1.22
CA ARG A 141 -6.54 -23.40 -0.13
C ARG A 141 -5.35 -24.15 -0.75
N SER A 142 -4.16 -23.56 -0.65
CA SER A 142 -2.96 -24.06 -1.33
C SER A 142 -2.22 -25.15 -0.56
N LYS A 143 -2.45 -25.26 0.76
CA LYS A 143 -1.68 -26.07 1.71
C LYS A 143 -0.19 -25.70 1.74
N LYS A 144 0.16 -24.46 1.38
CA LYS A 144 1.50 -23.91 1.37
C LYS A 144 1.56 -22.68 2.25
N LYS A 145 2.73 -22.38 2.82
CA LYS A 145 2.95 -21.13 3.56
C LYS A 145 2.88 -19.92 2.64
N ALA A 146 2.35 -18.83 3.17
CA ALA A 146 2.29 -17.53 2.51
C ALA A 146 3.53 -16.68 2.84
N ASP A 147 4.72 -17.22 2.58
CA ASP A 147 6.00 -16.56 2.88
C ASP A 147 6.57 -15.74 1.71
N TRP A 148 5.98 -15.85 0.53
CA TRP A 148 6.41 -15.18 -0.69
C TRP A 148 5.66 -13.87 -0.98
N PHE A 149 4.66 -13.50 -0.18
CA PHE A 149 3.92 -12.23 -0.25
C PHE A 149 3.48 -11.78 1.14
N THR A 150 3.12 -10.49 1.25
CA THR A 150 2.49 -9.90 2.44
C THR A 150 1.17 -9.22 2.08
N THR A 151 0.44 -8.74 3.07
CA THR A 151 -0.84 -8.03 2.89
C THR A 151 -0.74 -6.53 3.15
N ASN A 152 0.44 -5.93 3.07
CA ASN A 152 0.66 -4.57 3.53
C ASN A 152 1.29 -3.63 2.46
N GLY A 153 1.21 -4.00 1.20
CA GLY A 153 1.71 -3.17 0.10
C GLY A 153 3.06 -3.65 -0.45
N ASP A 154 3.14 -4.92 -0.85
CA ASP A 154 4.27 -5.39 -1.64
C ASP A 154 4.39 -4.61 -2.96
N VAL A 155 5.61 -4.39 -3.42
CA VAL A 155 5.88 -3.86 -4.76
C VAL A 155 6.73 -4.87 -5.52
N PHE A 156 6.28 -5.27 -6.72
CA PHE A 156 6.96 -6.32 -7.47
C PHE A 156 6.74 -6.25 -8.99
N PRO A 157 7.68 -6.79 -9.77
CA PRO A 157 7.54 -6.88 -11.21
C PRO A 157 6.68 -8.06 -11.63
N THR A 158 5.87 -7.88 -12.66
CA THR A 158 5.07 -8.93 -13.32
C THR A 158 5.57 -9.18 -14.75
N GLY A 159 5.36 -10.39 -15.24
CA GLY A 159 5.79 -10.78 -16.60
C GLY A 159 7.29 -10.60 -16.82
N SER A 160 7.68 -9.90 -17.87
CA SER A 160 9.07 -9.64 -18.25
C SER A 160 9.65 -8.35 -17.67
N THR A 161 8.89 -7.60 -16.89
CA THR A 161 9.41 -6.40 -16.20
C THR A 161 10.47 -6.78 -15.20
N THR A 162 11.51 -5.97 -15.10
CA THR A 162 12.60 -6.14 -14.14
C THR A 162 12.56 -5.07 -13.06
N MET A 163 13.03 -5.40 -11.87
CA MET A 163 13.14 -4.47 -10.73
C MET A 163 14.20 -4.98 -9.76
N LYS A 164 14.94 -4.09 -9.14
CA LYS A 164 15.74 -4.36 -7.94
C LYS A 164 14.93 -3.91 -6.72
N PRO A 165 14.35 -4.85 -5.96
CA PRO A 165 13.46 -4.50 -4.86
C PRO A 165 14.22 -3.87 -3.68
N PHE A 166 13.57 -2.98 -2.94
CA PHE A 166 14.07 -2.50 -1.65
C PHE A 166 13.84 -3.56 -0.58
N ALA A 167 14.75 -3.59 0.39
CA ALA A 167 14.61 -4.48 1.56
C ALA A 167 13.49 -4.00 2.51
N PRO A 168 12.81 -4.93 3.21
CA PRO A 168 12.97 -6.37 3.15
C PRO A 168 12.45 -6.96 1.83
N VAL A 169 13.01 -8.11 1.43
CA VAL A 169 12.64 -8.76 0.17
C VAL A 169 12.01 -10.14 0.41
N SER A 170 11.20 -10.59 -0.54
CA SER A 170 10.66 -11.95 -0.56
C SER A 170 11.77 -13.00 -0.66
N PRO A 171 11.51 -14.27 -0.27
CA PRO A 171 12.52 -15.34 -0.33
C PRO A 171 13.12 -15.58 -1.71
N ASP A 172 12.38 -15.31 -2.78
CA ASP A 172 12.86 -15.40 -4.17
C ASP A 172 13.57 -14.13 -4.66
N GLY A 173 13.67 -13.10 -3.81
CA GLY A 173 14.33 -11.82 -4.10
C GLY A 173 13.59 -10.92 -5.11
N ARG A 174 12.34 -11.22 -5.47
CA ARG A 174 11.61 -10.47 -6.51
C ARG A 174 10.72 -9.37 -5.98
N ARG A 175 10.20 -9.49 -4.76
CA ARG A 175 9.28 -8.52 -4.14
C ARG A 175 9.98 -7.66 -3.12
N SER A 176 9.68 -6.39 -3.08
CA SER A 176 9.90 -5.54 -1.92
C SER A 176 8.74 -5.74 -0.96
N PHE A 177 9.01 -6.27 0.22
CA PHE A 177 8.05 -6.34 1.30
C PHE A 177 7.97 -5.02 2.05
N PRO A 178 6.82 -4.65 2.58
CA PRO A 178 6.71 -3.46 3.42
C PRO A 178 7.52 -3.63 4.71
N SER A 179 8.26 -2.58 5.05
CA SER A 179 9.04 -2.52 6.30
C SER A 179 8.18 -2.40 7.55
N LYS A 180 6.88 -2.07 7.38
CA LYS A 180 5.88 -1.91 8.45
C LYS A 180 4.52 -2.38 7.97
N ASN A 181 3.73 -2.94 8.89
CA ASN A 181 2.34 -3.33 8.65
C ASN A 181 1.43 -2.17 9.02
N LEU A 182 1.06 -1.34 8.04
CA LEU A 182 0.30 -0.11 8.25
C LEU A 182 -1.09 -0.15 7.62
N SER A 183 -1.39 -1.14 6.78
CA SER A 183 -2.72 -1.27 6.17
C SER A 183 -3.78 -1.60 7.23
N LYS A 184 -4.99 -1.12 6.98
CA LYS A 184 -6.16 -1.32 7.83
C LYS A 184 -7.03 -2.44 7.26
N GLY A 185 -7.88 -2.99 8.09
CA GLY A 185 -8.75 -4.11 7.74
C GLY A 185 -9.94 -3.73 6.84
N ILE A 186 -10.83 -4.71 6.67
CA ILE A 186 -12.02 -4.62 5.83
C ILE A 186 -12.88 -3.41 6.18
N GLY A 187 -13.37 -2.72 5.15
CA GLY A 187 -14.25 -1.57 5.28
C GLY A 187 -13.54 -0.27 5.64
N GLU A 188 -12.29 -0.32 6.06
CA GLU A 188 -11.52 0.86 6.40
C GLU A 188 -10.71 1.39 5.22
N TRP A 189 -10.70 2.71 5.05
CA TRP A 189 -9.96 3.36 4.01
C TRP A 189 -8.46 3.35 4.30
N ASN A 190 -7.69 2.79 3.36
CA ASN A 190 -6.25 2.89 3.27
C ASN A 190 -5.85 3.99 2.29
N HIS A 191 -4.73 4.62 2.54
CA HIS A 191 -4.17 5.67 1.71
C HIS A 191 -2.82 5.23 1.16
N TYR A 192 -2.71 5.14 -0.16
CA TYR A 192 -1.47 4.95 -0.88
C TYR A 192 -1.02 6.28 -1.48
N TYR A 193 0.25 6.62 -1.28
CA TYR A 193 0.97 7.57 -2.08
C TYR A 193 2.10 6.84 -2.79
N ILE A 194 2.19 6.99 -4.09
CA ILE A 194 3.12 6.28 -4.97
C ILE A 194 3.94 7.31 -5.72
N ARG A 195 5.27 7.17 -5.71
CA ARG A 195 6.19 7.88 -6.60
C ARG A 195 6.77 6.91 -7.61
N ALA A 196 6.67 7.25 -8.89
CA ALA A 196 7.19 6.47 -10.01
C ALA A 196 8.02 7.39 -10.91
N ILE A 197 9.33 7.44 -10.69
CA ILE A 197 10.24 8.43 -11.27
C ILE A 197 11.53 7.75 -11.72
N ASN A 198 11.93 7.93 -12.98
CA ASN A 198 13.23 7.46 -13.53
C ASN A 198 13.50 5.96 -13.26
N GLY A 199 12.48 5.12 -13.33
CA GLY A 199 12.60 3.68 -13.07
C GLY A 199 12.77 3.33 -11.60
N GLU A 200 12.40 4.22 -10.69
CA GLU A 200 12.25 3.96 -9.27
C GLU A 200 10.78 4.07 -8.87
N VAL A 201 10.30 3.14 -8.06
CA VAL A 201 8.98 3.19 -7.41
C VAL A 201 9.16 3.19 -5.91
N ARG A 202 8.43 4.07 -5.23
CA ARG A 202 8.30 4.09 -3.77
C ARG A 202 6.83 4.13 -3.39
N LEU A 203 6.46 3.37 -2.37
CA LEU A 203 5.11 3.30 -1.82
C LEU A 203 5.07 3.79 -0.37
N TRP A 204 4.17 4.71 -0.10
CA TRP A 204 3.74 5.09 1.25
C TRP A 204 2.37 4.51 1.53
N VAL A 205 2.24 3.83 2.66
CA VAL A 205 0.96 3.31 3.16
C VAL A 205 0.58 4.10 4.42
N ASN A 206 -0.58 4.73 4.39
CA ASN A 206 -1.11 5.51 5.52
C ASN A 206 -0.11 6.51 6.11
N GLY A 207 0.67 7.16 5.21
CA GLY A 207 1.58 8.26 5.54
C GLY A 207 3.04 7.88 5.83
N GLU A 208 3.42 6.59 5.72
CA GLU A 208 4.80 6.17 5.89
C GLU A 208 5.31 5.35 4.69
N GLU A 209 6.55 5.59 4.27
CA GLU A 209 7.20 4.80 3.23
C GLU A 209 7.45 3.38 3.73
N VAL A 210 7.09 2.38 2.92
CA VAL A 210 7.17 0.98 3.33
C VAL A 210 7.90 0.06 2.35
N SER A 211 7.77 0.29 1.04
CA SER A 211 8.29 -0.62 0.01
C SER A 211 8.59 0.11 -1.29
N GLY A 212 9.22 -0.57 -2.23
CA GLY A 212 9.56 -0.01 -3.53
C GLY A 212 10.69 -0.76 -4.22
N GLY A 213 11.24 -0.15 -5.27
CA GLY A 213 12.37 -0.70 -6.00
C GLY A 213 12.92 0.25 -7.04
N THR A 214 14.08 -0.10 -7.57
CA THR A 214 14.81 0.68 -8.58
C THR A 214 15.22 -0.20 -9.76
N ASP A 215 15.89 0.41 -10.74
CA ASP A 215 16.34 -0.27 -11.97
C ASP A 215 15.18 -0.93 -12.74
N ILE A 216 13.99 -0.33 -12.66
CA ILE A 216 12.78 -0.84 -13.30
C ILE A 216 12.85 -0.62 -14.80
N ARG A 217 12.56 -1.69 -15.55
CA ARG A 217 12.50 -1.64 -17.02
C ARG A 217 11.38 -2.54 -17.54
N PRO A 218 10.51 -2.02 -18.44
CA PRO A 218 10.41 -0.60 -18.87
C PRO A 218 9.85 0.29 -17.76
N ALA A 219 10.16 1.61 -17.81
CA ALA A 219 9.68 2.63 -16.90
C ALA A 219 8.76 3.65 -17.61
N THR A 220 7.96 3.16 -18.52
CA THR A 220 6.90 3.88 -19.24
C THR A 220 5.81 2.89 -19.60
N GLY A 221 4.55 3.23 -19.34
CA GLY A 221 3.42 2.35 -19.61
C GLY A 221 2.12 2.91 -19.08
N TYR A 222 1.08 2.09 -19.15
CA TYR A 222 -0.24 2.46 -18.62
C TYR A 222 -0.28 2.32 -17.09
N LEU A 223 -1.10 3.17 -16.46
CA LEU A 223 -1.59 2.97 -15.10
C LEU A 223 -2.83 2.09 -15.17
N CYS A 224 -2.89 1.02 -14.36
CA CYS A 224 -4.10 0.18 -14.32
C CYS A 224 -4.59 -0.02 -12.88
N LEU A 225 -5.91 -0.23 -12.75
CA LEU A 225 -6.54 -0.76 -11.55
C LEU A 225 -6.99 -2.19 -11.82
N GLU A 226 -6.76 -3.06 -10.84
CA GLU A 226 -6.99 -4.49 -10.96
C GLU A 226 -8.31 -4.94 -10.35
N SER A 227 -8.98 -5.84 -11.06
CA SER A 227 -10.11 -6.64 -10.60
C SER A 227 -9.61 -8.06 -10.32
N GLU A 228 -9.54 -8.49 -9.04
CA GLU A 228 -9.13 -9.86 -8.70
C GLU A 228 -9.83 -10.41 -7.46
N GLY A 229 -10.88 -11.17 -7.68
CA GLY A 229 -11.47 -12.11 -6.72
C GLY A 229 -12.51 -11.57 -5.76
N ALA A 230 -12.44 -10.32 -5.31
CA ALA A 230 -13.37 -9.78 -4.33
C ALA A 230 -13.71 -8.31 -4.57
N PRO A 231 -14.89 -7.83 -4.06
CA PRO A 231 -15.27 -6.44 -4.21
C PRO A 231 -14.33 -5.49 -3.46
N ILE A 232 -13.96 -4.42 -4.16
CA ILE A 232 -13.10 -3.34 -3.65
C ILE A 232 -13.63 -1.99 -4.10
N GLU A 233 -13.38 -0.95 -3.34
CA GLU A 233 -13.64 0.42 -3.70
C GLU A 233 -12.36 1.24 -3.70
N PHE A 234 -12.27 2.16 -4.67
CA PHE A 234 -11.24 3.19 -4.75
C PHE A 234 -11.88 4.57 -4.77
N ARG A 235 -11.22 5.55 -4.14
CA ARG A 235 -11.57 6.97 -4.19
C ARG A 235 -10.31 7.82 -4.10
N GLU A 236 -10.45 9.14 -4.25
CA GLU A 236 -9.32 10.08 -4.21
C GLU A 236 -8.17 9.64 -5.13
N LEU A 237 -8.54 9.06 -6.29
CA LEU A 237 -7.58 8.72 -7.32
C LEU A 237 -7.08 10.01 -7.96
N ARG A 238 -5.83 10.34 -7.77
CA ARG A 238 -5.21 11.57 -8.28
C ARG A 238 -3.81 11.28 -8.78
N LEU A 239 -3.39 12.01 -9.80
CA LEU A 239 -2.08 11.86 -10.41
C LEU A 239 -1.48 13.23 -10.71
N ARG A 240 -0.17 13.35 -10.59
CA ARG A 240 0.63 14.47 -11.05
C ARG A 240 1.75 13.96 -11.95
N GLU A 241 1.76 14.42 -13.20
CA GLU A 241 2.89 14.20 -14.10
C GLU A 241 4.10 15.00 -13.66
N LEU A 242 5.27 14.41 -13.83
CA LEU A 242 6.56 15.04 -13.57
C LEU A 242 7.40 15.07 -14.85
N PRO A 243 8.34 16.04 -14.97
CA PRO A 243 9.23 16.14 -16.11
C PRO A 243 10.07 14.87 -16.35
#